data_4911afcb89bec35d34ed8ba9e65764e1
#
_entry.id   4911afcb89bec35d34ed8ba9e65764e1
#
_cell.length_a   1.000
_cell.length_b   1.000
_cell.length_c   1.000
_cell.angle_alpha   90.00
_cell.angle_beta   90.00
_cell.angle_gamma   90.00
#
_symmetry.space_group_name_H-M   'P 1'
#
loop_
_entity.id
_entity.type
_entity.pdbx_description
1 polymer ?
#
loop_
_entity_poly.entity_id
_entity_poly.type
_entity_poly.pdbx_seq_one_letter_code
_entity_poly.pdbx_strand_id
1 'polypeptide(L)'
;MNDVTLRNVRIIFRNFAGAPTRFNAAGGKRTFSILLNETEAKELSSMGFNVKALKQRDPDDDPAFHLPVEVSYRVKPPRIVFISNQGRKRTVIDEDTVGLIDYTEIEKIDLTINPYQWEMENAHGVKAYLKTMYVTIREDELDIEYAQDFGPEVPADCEE
;
A
#
# COMPACT_ATOMS: atom_id res chain seq x y z
N MET A 1 -1.13 12.75 16.60
CA MET A 1 -1.46 11.32 16.42
C MET A 1 -0.21 10.56 16.03
N ASN A 2 -0.16 9.33 16.48
CA ASN A 2 1.00 8.49 16.19
C ASN A 2 0.79 7.72 14.89
N ASP A 3 1.91 7.34 14.29
CA ASP A 3 1.86 6.45 13.11
C ASP A 3 1.18 5.14 13.48
N VAL A 4 0.54 4.53 12.49
CA VAL A 4 -0.15 3.25 12.68
C VAL A 4 0.51 2.21 11.79
N THR A 5 0.95 1.12 12.41
CA THR A 5 1.58 0.01 11.69
C THR A 5 0.58 -1.13 11.56
N LEU A 6 0.41 -1.59 10.33
CA LEU A 6 -0.49 -2.69 10.01
C LEU A 6 0.31 -3.80 9.34
N ARG A 7 0.08 -5.03 9.77
CA ARG A 7 0.84 -6.17 9.27
C ARG A 7 -0.03 -7.13 8.51
N ASN A 8 0.55 -7.72 7.47
CA ASN A 8 -0.10 -8.72 6.65
C ASN A 8 -1.45 -8.24 6.14
N VAL A 9 -1.45 -7.05 5.55
CA VAL A 9 -2.67 -6.45 5.01
C VAL A 9 -2.83 -6.81 3.54
N ARG A 10 -4.06 -6.67 3.06
CA ARG A 10 -4.36 -6.76 1.63
C ARG A 10 -4.67 -5.37 1.13
N ILE A 11 -4.24 -5.07 -0.09
CA ILE A 11 -4.52 -3.77 -0.69
C ILE A 11 -5.36 -3.95 -1.94
N ILE A 12 -6.22 -2.95 -2.18
CA ILE A 12 -7.11 -2.93 -3.35
C ILE A 12 -7.08 -1.53 -3.94
N PHE A 13 -7.67 -1.39 -5.11
CA PHE A 13 -7.76 -0.09 -5.81
C PHE A 13 -6.38 0.54 -5.97
N ARG A 14 -5.41 -0.26 -6.38
CA ARG A 14 -4.04 0.21 -6.54
C ARG A 14 -3.92 1.23 -7.66
N ASN A 15 -3.30 2.36 -7.37
CA ASN A 15 -2.95 3.34 -8.38
C ASN A 15 -1.65 4.02 -7.94
N PHE A 16 -0.59 3.24 -7.83
CA PHE A 16 0.72 3.75 -7.45
C PHE A 16 1.37 4.51 -8.61
N ALA A 17 0.96 4.22 -9.84
CA ALA A 17 1.47 4.94 -11.00
C ALA A 17 0.90 6.34 -11.11
N GLY A 18 -0.19 6.63 -10.41
CA GLY A 18 -0.84 7.94 -10.54
C GLY A 18 -1.56 8.12 -11.84
N ALA A 19 -2.09 7.04 -12.41
CA ALA A 19 -2.79 7.10 -13.68
C ALA A 19 -4.08 7.93 -13.57
N PRO A 20 -4.49 8.59 -14.65
CA PRO A 20 -5.75 9.33 -14.63
C PRO A 20 -6.95 8.43 -14.33
N THR A 21 -7.89 8.95 -13.56
CA THR A 21 -9.12 8.24 -13.25
C THR A 21 -10.30 9.18 -13.54
N ARG A 22 -11.52 8.64 -13.44
CA ARG A 22 -12.68 9.50 -13.64
C ARG A 22 -12.80 10.57 -12.55
N PHE A 23 -12.16 10.36 -11.41
CA PHE A 23 -12.18 11.33 -10.31
C PHE A 23 -10.99 12.26 -10.33
N ASN A 24 -9.98 11.95 -11.14
CA ASN A 24 -8.78 12.76 -11.29
C ASN A 24 -8.30 12.63 -12.72
N ALA A 25 -8.92 13.38 -13.61
CA ALA A 25 -8.69 13.28 -15.04
C ALA A 25 -7.26 13.64 -15.44
N ALA A 26 -6.61 14.53 -14.68
CA ALA A 26 -5.24 14.92 -14.96
C ALA A 26 -4.23 13.87 -14.51
N GLY A 27 -4.62 12.98 -13.61
CA GLY A 27 -3.70 11.99 -13.07
C GLY A 27 -2.75 12.61 -12.05
N GLY A 28 -1.71 11.87 -11.71
CA GLY A 28 -0.66 12.31 -10.80
C GLY A 28 -0.89 11.99 -9.35
N LYS A 29 -2.11 11.67 -8.97
CA LYS A 29 -2.41 11.31 -7.59
C LYS A 29 -2.25 9.80 -7.40
N ARG A 30 -1.37 9.41 -6.51
CA ARG A 30 -1.10 8.00 -6.22
C ARG A 30 -1.86 7.57 -4.99
N THR A 31 -2.68 6.54 -5.11
CA THR A 31 -3.51 6.06 -4.00
C THR A 31 -3.65 4.56 -4.06
N PHE A 32 -4.04 4.00 -2.94
CA PHE A 32 -4.50 2.63 -2.83
C PHE A 32 -5.39 2.54 -1.60
N SER A 33 -6.04 1.40 -1.40
CA SER A 33 -6.85 1.20 -0.21
C SER A 33 -6.42 -0.05 0.52
N ILE A 34 -6.49 -0.01 1.84
CA ILE A 34 -6.22 -1.17 2.68
C ILE A 34 -7.56 -1.85 2.96
N LEU A 35 -7.65 -3.14 2.66
CA LEU A 35 -8.84 -3.92 2.93
C LEU A 35 -8.92 -4.23 4.42
N LEU A 36 -10.08 -3.98 5.03
CA LEU A 36 -10.26 -4.11 6.47
C LEU A 36 -11.46 -5.00 6.78
N ASN A 37 -11.37 -5.75 7.88
CA ASN A 37 -12.53 -6.42 8.42
C ASN A 37 -13.28 -5.44 9.34
N GLU A 38 -14.40 -5.90 9.90
CA GLU A 38 -15.25 -5.02 10.71
C GLU A 38 -14.54 -4.50 11.96
N THR A 39 -13.76 -5.34 12.62
CA THR A 39 -13.03 -4.95 13.82
C THR A 39 -11.99 -3.89 13.53
N GLU A 40 -11.19 -4.12 12.48
CA GLU A 40 -10.17 -3.16 12.06
C GLU A 40 -10.79 -1.84 11.63
N ALA A 41 -11.93 -1.94 10.92
CA ALA A 41 -12.63 -0.75 10.46
C ALA A 41 -13.11 0.10 11.63
N LYS A 42 -13.64 -0.54 12.66
CA LYS A 42 -14.10 0.20 13.85
C LYS A 42 -12.95 0.87 14.57
N GLU A 43 -11.83 0.16 14.70
CA GLU A 43 -10.67 0.73 15.37
C GLU A 43 -10.15 1.97 14.64
N LEU A 44 -9.95 1.86 13.33
CA LEU A 44 -9.41 2.98 12.56
C LEU A 44 -10.41 4.12 12.45
N SER A 45 -11.69 3.79 12.35
CA SER A 45 -12.73 4.82 12.32
C SER A 45 -12.77 5.60 13.64
N SER A 46 -12.54 4.91 14.75
CA SER A 46 -12.53 5.59 16.06
C SER A 46 -11.36 6.54 16.21
N MET A 47 -10.30 6.34 15.43
CA MET A 47 -9.16 7.25 15.41
C MET A 47 -9.41 8.45 14.49
N GLY A 48 -10.52 8.46 13.77
CA GLY A 48 -10.87 9.56 12.88
C GLY A 48 -10.55 9.31 11.40
N PHE A 49 -9.98 8.16 11.06
CA PHE A 49 -9.68 7.84 9.67
C PHE A 49 -10.95 7.65 8.86
N ASN A 50 -10.87 7.98 7.59
CA ASN A 50 -12.00 7.91 6.67
C ASN A 50 -12.17 6.49 6.11
N VAL A 51 -12.68 5.61 6.95
CA VAL A 51 -12.95 4.22 6.57
C VAL A 51 -14.24 4.17 5.77
N LYS A 52 -14.22 3.47 4.66
CA LYS A 52 -15.38 3.35 3.78
C LYS A 52 -15.84 1.90 3.69
N ALA A 53 -17.15 1.73 3.54
CA ALA A 53 -17.72 0.40 3.35
C ALA A 53 -17.63 -0.02 1.89
N LEU A 54 -17.29 -1.27 1.66
CA LEU A 54 -17.32 -1.83 0.33
C LEU A 54 -18.74 -2.35 0.03
N LYS A 55 -19.14 -2.22 -1.23
CA LYS A 55 -20.44 -2.70 -1.64
C LYS A 55 -20.46 -4.22 -1.60
N GLN A 56 -21.43 -4.78 -0.89
CA GLN A 56 -21.61 -6.23 -0.84
C GLN A 56 -22.29 -6.70 -2.11
N ARG A 57 -21.80 -7.81 -2.66
CA ARG A 57 -22.44 -8.42 -3.83
C ARG A 57 -23.64 -9.23 -3.43
N ASP A 58 -23.57 -9.85 -2.26
CA ASP A 58 -24.61 -10.70 -1.73
C ASP A 58 -24.90 -10.21 -0.31
N PRO A 59 -26.19 -10.03 0.06
CA PRO A 59 -26.52 -9.59 1.43
C PRO A 59 -26.00 -10.53 2.51
N ASP A 60 -25.71 -11.78 2.16
CA ASP A 60 -25.19 -12.74 3.12
C ASP A 60 -23.67 -12.68 3.29
N ASP A 61 -22.98 -11.89 2.46
CA ASP A 61 -21.54 -11.73 2.60
C ASP A 61 -21.20 -10.95 3.86
N ASP A 62 -20.04 -11.24 4.43
CA ASP A 62 -19.54 -10.49 5.56
C ASP A 62 -19.25 -9.05 5.14
N PRO A 63 -19.53 -8.07 6.00
CA PRO A 63 -19.20 -6.68 5.68
C PRO A 63 -17.70 -6.51 5.50
N ALA A 64 -17.33 -5.76 4.48
CA ALA A 64 -15.94 -5.43 4.21
C ALA A 64 -15.78 -3.93 4.10
N PHE A 65 -14.61 -3.46 4.50
CA PHE A 65 -14.33 -2.02 4.54
C PHE A 65 -12.96 -1.77 3.94
N HIS A 66 -12.69 -0.51 3.62
CA HIS A 66 -11.36 -0.16 3.15
C HIS A 66 -10.98 1.23 3.62
N LEU A 67 -9.69 1.45 3.77
CA LEU A 67 -9.13 2.74 4.13
C LEU A 67 -8.31 3.27 2.97
N PRO A 68 -8.73 4.37 2.33
CA PRO A 68 -7.91 4.98 1.29
C PRO A 68 -6.62 5.56 1.88
N VAL A 69 -5.52 5.34 1.19
CA VAL A 69 -4.20 5.83 1.59
C VAL A 69 -3.58 6.55 0.42
N GLU A 70 -3.02 7.72 0.67
CA GLU A 70 -2.34 8.48 -0.37
C GLU A 70 -0.84 8.28 -0.29
N VAL A 71 -0.20 8.16 -1.45
CA VAL A 71 1.24 8.02 -1.57
C VAL A 71 1.77 9.34 -2.13
N SER A 72 2.50 10.10 -1.33
CA SER A 72 2.97 11.42 -1.73
C SER A 72 4.49 11.50 -1.66
N TYR A 73 5.10 11.96 -2.75
CA TYR A 73 6.55 12.17 -2.81
C TYR A 73 6.93 13.64 -2.61
N ARG A 74 5.96 14.50 -2.31
CA ARG A 74 6.20 15.95 -2.29
C ARG A 74 6.96 16.43 -1.07
N VAL A 75 6.58 16.01 0.12
CA VAL A 75 7.20 16.50 1.35
C VAL A 75 8.04 15.41 2.00
N LYS A 76 7.44 14.31 2.30
CA LYS A 76 8.14 13.16 2.88
C LYS A 76 7.87 11.93 2.02
N PRO A 77 8.80 11.59 1.15
CA PRO A 77 8.61 10.40 0.31
C PRO A 77 8.48 9.15 1.17
N PRO A 78 7.61 8.23 0.81
CA PRO A 78 7.51 6.98 1.54
C PRO A 78 8.70 6.09 1.25
N ARG A 79 9.02 5.23 2.18
CA ARG A 79 10.01 4.20 1.95
C ARG A 79 9.28 2.92 1.57
N ILE A 80 9.47 2.48 0.35
CA ILE A 80 8.82 1.25 -0.16
C ILE A 80 9.91 0.28 -0.56
N VAL A 81 9.82 -0.94 -0.06
CA VAL A 81 10.83 -1.97 -0.29
C VAL A 81 10.15 -3.23 -0.80
N PHE A 82 10.63 -3.74 -1.93
CA PHE A 82 10.24 -5.06 -2.43
C PHE A 82 11.13 -6.11 -1.81
N ILE A 83 10.52 -7.18 -1.35
CA ILE A 83 11.25 -8.34 -0.81
C ILE A 83 11.05 -9.51 -1.76
N SER A 84 12.14 -10.07 -2.23
CA SER A 84 12.10 -11.14 -3.21
C SER A 84 13.19 -12.19 -2.89
N ASN A 85 13.29 -13.20 -3.74
CA ASN A 85 14.26 -14.28 -3.60
C ASN A 85 14.21 -14.91 -2.21
N GLN A 86 12.99 -15.30 -1.81
CA GLN A 86 12.74 -15.94 -0.51
C GLN A 86 13.20 -15.08 0.67
N GLY A 87 13.05 -13.77 0.53
CA GLY A 87 13.43 -12.83 1.58
C GLY A 87 14.88 -12.38 1.54
N ARG A 88 15.67 -12.90 0.60
CA ARG A 88 17.09 -12.60 0.55
C ARG A 88 17.43 -11.32 -0.18
N LYS A 89 16.54 -10.85 -1.06
CA LYS A 89 16.80 -9.65 -1.83
C LYS A 89 15.80 -8.55 -1.45
N ARG A 90 16.31 -7.36 -1.23
CA ARG A 90 15.48 -6.19 -0.95
C ARG A 90 15.81 -5.09 -1.95
N THR A 91 14.77 -4.55 -2.56
CA THR A 91 14.92 -3.50 -3.56
C THR A 91 14.10 -2.30 -3.13
N VAL A 92 14.77 -1.16 -2.99
CA VAL A 92 14.07 0.08 -2.64
C VAL A 92 13.40 0.63 -3.90
N ILE A 93 12.10 0.91 -3.80
CA ILE A 93 11.30 1.40 -4.91
C ILE A 93 11.16 2.91 -4.76
N ASP A 94 11.49 3.64 -5.83
CA ASP A 94 11.39 5.09 -5.81
C ASP A 94 10.19 5.57 -6.62
N GLU A 95 10.10 6.88 -6.79
CA GLU A 95 8.97 7.48 -7.49
C GLU A 95 8.87 7.02 -8.95
N ASP A 96 10.01 6.75 -9.58
CA ASP A 96 10.02 6.32 -10.98
C ASP A 96 9.58 4.87 -11.17
N THR A 97 9.70 4.04 -10.14
CA THR A 97 9.41 2.61 -10.23
C THR A 97 8.19 2.18 -9.44
N VAL A 98 7.62 3.08 -8.64
CA VAL A 98 6.51 2.72 -7.74
C VAL A 98 5.29 2.20 -8.50
N GLY A 99 5.13 2.59 -9.74
CA GLY A 99 4.01 2.11 -10.56
C GLY A 99 4.02 0.61 -10.79
N LEU A 100 5.15 -0.03 -10.63
CA LEU A 100 5.25 -1.49 -10.76
C LEU A 100 4.35 -2.23 -9.77
N ILE A 101 4.06 -1.60 -8.63
CA ILE A 101 3.22 -2.22 -7.62
C ILE A 101 1.82 -2.51 -8.15
N ASP A 102 1.32 -1.70 -9.08
CA ASP A 102 -0.01 -1.89 -9.65
C ASP A 102 -0.16 -3.23 -10.36
N TYR A 103 0.94 -3.78 -10.83
CA TYR A 103 0.93 -5.01 -11.64
C TYR A 103 1.67 -6.17 -10.95
N THR A 104 2.15 -5.97 -9.74
CA THR A 104 2.92 -6.98 -9.03
C THR A 104 1.99 -7.92 -8.26
N GLU A 105 2.26 -9.21 -8.36
CA GLU A 105 1.56 -10.17 -7.51
C GLU A 105 2.21 -10.16 -6.14
N ILE A 106 1.42 -9.95 -5.14
CA ILE A 106 1.92 -9.71 -3.79
C ILE A 106 1.52 -10.87 -2.87
N GLU A 107 2.47 -11.33 -2.09
CA GLU A 107 2.22 -12.37 -1.10
C GLU A 107 1.87 -11.77 0.26
N LYS A 108 2.60 -10.73 0.65
CA LYS A 108 2.43 -10.14 1.99
C LYS A 108 2.81 -8.67 1.97
N ILE A 109 2.07 -7.86 2.71
CA ILE A 109 2.39 -6.45 2.89
C ILE A 109 2.35 -6.09 4.37
N ASP A 110 3.42 -5.46 4.83
CA ASP A 110 3.45 -4.77 6.12
C ASP A 110 3.68 -3.31 5.83
N LEU A 111 2.93 -2.43 6.50
CA LEU A 111 3.07 -1.01 6.22
C LEU A 111 2.81 -0.16 7.45
N THR A 112 3.25 1.08 7.37
CA THR A 112 2.99 2.09 8.39
C THR A 112 2.39 3.30 7.69
N ILE A 113 1.27 3.78 8.20
CA ILE A 113 0.65 4.99 7.70
C ILE A 113 0.85 6.12 8.69
N ASN A 114 0.99 7.33 8.14
CA ASN A 114 1.14 8.54 8.92
C ASN A 114 -0.20 9.28 8.87
N PRO A 115 -0.83 9.52 10.03
CA PRO A 115 -2.09 10.26 10.04
C PRO A 115 -1.85 11.74 9.87
N TYR A 116 -2.66 12.37 9.04
CA TYR A 116 -2.65 13.80 8.84
C TYR A 116 -4.02 14.36 9.18
N GLN A 117 -4.09 15.17 10.21
CA GLN A 117 -5.35 15.81 10.62
C GLN A 117 -5.57 17.05 9.75
N TRP A 118 -6.73 17.10 9.13
CA TRP A 118 -7.08 18.25 8.30
C TRP A 118 -8.36 18.88 8.83
N GLU A 119 -8.47 20.16 8.61
CA GLU A 119 -9.62 20.92 9.08
C GLU A 119 -10.00 21.96 8.05
N MET A 120 -11.26 22.02 7.74
CA MET A 120 -11.83 23.05 6.89
C MET A 120 -12.99 23.67 7.63
N GLU A 121 -13.54 24.73 7.09
CA GLU A 121 -14.53 25.55 7.76
C GLU A 121 -15.60 24.78 8.52
N ASN A 122 -16.19 23.76 7.90
CA ASN A 122 -17.26 22.97 8.52
C ASN A 122 -16.98 21.48 8.58
N ALA A 123 -15.72 21.10 8.38
CA ALA A 123 -15.39 19.67 8.33
C ALA A 123 -13.98 19.44 8.84
N HIS A 124 -13.75 18.25 9.34
CA HIS A 124 -12.43 17.83 9.77
C HIS A 124 -12.31 16.31 9.58
N GLY A 125 -11.10 15.82 9.58
CA GLY A 125 -10.88 14.40 9.45
C GLY A 125 -9.41 14.07 9.55
N VAL A 126 -9.12 12.78 9.36
CA VAL A 126 -7.75 12.28 9.37
C VAL A 126 -7.50 11.59 8.05
N LYS A 127 -6.47 12.05 7.34
CA LYS A 127 -6.05 11.46 6.08
C LYS A 127 -4.88 10.53 6.35
N ALA A 128 -4.84 9.41 5.64
CA ALA A 128 -3.75 8.45 5.79
C ALA A 128 -2.75 8.62 4.65
N TYR A 129 -1.49 8.85 5.01
CA TYR A 129 -0.38 8.89 4.05
C TYR A 129 0.50 7.68 4.29
N LEU A 130 1.01 7.10 3.22
CA LEU A 130 1.94 5.98 3.33
C LEU A 130 3.30 6.50 3.80
N LYS A 131 3.81 5.91 4.87
CA LYS A 131 5.13 6.24 5.38
C LYS A 131 6.15 5.18 5.01
N THR A 132 5.83 3.93 5.26
CA THR A 132 6.74 2.82 4.99
C THR A 132 5.92 1.62 4.54
N MET A 133 6.44 0.88 3.57
CA MET A 133 5.77 -0.33 3.11
C MET A 133 6.79 -1.37 2.69
N TYR A 134 6.64 -2.57 3.22
CA TYR A 134 7.43 -3.73 2.81
C TYR A 134 6.52 -4.67 2.05
N VAL A 135 6.85 -4.90 0.79
CA VAL A 135 6.05 -5.72 -0.11
C VAL A 135 6.81 -7.00 -0.41
N THR A 136 6.33 -8.12 0.10
CA THR A 136 6.88 -9.42 -0.26
C THR A 136 6.17 -9.87 -1.52
N ILE A 137 6.91 -9.98 -2.60
CA ILE A 137 6.31 -10.35 -3.88
C ILE A 137 6.11 -11.87 -3.93
N ARG A 138 5.09 -12.26 -4.68
CA ARG A 138 4.81 -13.66 -4.88
C ARG A 138 5.78 -14.24 -5.89
N GLU A 139 6.44 -15.33 -5.53
CA GLU A 139 7.39 -15.99 -6.39
C GLU A 139 6.91 -17.41 -6.63
N ASP A 140 6.91 -17.83 -7.90
CA ASP A 140 6.55 -19.20 -8.21
C ASP A 140 7.80 -20.07 -8.20
N GLU A 141 7.60 -21.35 -8.46
CA GLU A 141 8.68 -22.33 -8.42
C GLU A 141 9.80 -22.00 -9.40
N LEU A 142 9.42 -21.52 -10.58
CA LEU A 142 10.43 -21.19 -11.59
C LEU A 142 11.21 -19.93 -11.21
N ASP A 143 10.56 -18.93 -10.66
CA ASP A 143 11.26 -17.73 -10.20
C ASP A 143 12.32 -18.06 -9.18
N ILE A 144 12.00 -18.95 -8.24
CA ILE A 144 12.92 -19.37 -7.20
C ILE A 144 14.08 -20.15 -7.80
N GLU A 145 13.78 -21.05 -8.70
CA GLU A 145 14.79 -21.88 -9.35
C GLU A 145 15.80 -21.05 -10.13
N TYR A 146 15.30 -20.14 -10.97
CA TYR A 146 16.18 -19.32 -11.79
C TYR A 146 16.97 -18.31 -10.97
N ALA A 147 16.42 -17.83 -9.88
CA ALA A 147 17.16 -16.93 -9.01
C ALA A 147 18.38 -17.63 -8.40
N GLN A 148 18.24 -18.92 -8.10
CA GLN A 148 19.35 -19.71 -7.57
C GLN A 148 20.40 -20.02 -8.65
N ASP A 149 19.92 -20.31 -9.87
CA ASP A 149 20.81 -20.68 -10.97
C ASP A 149 21.72 -19.54 -11.39
N PHE A 150 21.23 -18.31 -11.31
CA PHE A 150 22.04 -17.16 -11.70
C PHE A 150 22.90 -16.62 -10.56
N GLY A 151 22.81 -17.23 -9.38
CA GLY A 151 23.61 -16.83 -8.24
C GLY A 151 23.16 -15.51 -7.64
N PRO A 152 24.02 -14.90 -6.83
CA PRO A 152 23.64 -13.66 -6.14
C PRO A 152 23.42 -12.52 -7.11
N GLU A 153 22.39 -11.76 -6.83
CA GLU A 153 22.09 -10.58 -7.60
C GLU A 153 23.06 -9.47 -7.36
N VAL A 154 23.16 -8.59 -8.33
CA VAL A 154 24.02 -7.43 -8.19
C VAL A 154 23.45 -6.51 -7.13
N PRO A 155 24.27 -6.13 -6.15
CA PRO A 155 23.74 -5.36 -5.02
C PRO A 155 23.31 -3.93 -5.31
N ALA A 156 23.44 -3.45 -6.51
CA ALA A 156 23.00 -2.11 -6.82
C ALA A 156 21.56 -1.89 -6.45
N ASP A 157 20.77 -2.94 -6.47
CA ASP A 157 19.38 -2.86 -6.15
C ASP A 157 19.11 -3.06 -4.68
N CYS A 158 20.11 -3.51 -3.98
CA CYS A 158 19.92 -3.75 -2.58
C CYS A 158 20.13 -2.50 -1.83
N GLU A 159 19.51 -2.18 -1.13
CA GLU A 159 19.90 -1.11 -0.42
C GLU A 159 19.57 -1.01 0.65
N GLU A 160 19.76 -1.04 1.19
CA GLU A 160 19.68 -0.78 2.31
C GLU A 160 18.94 -0.42 2.95
#